data_a6801ac1b12123108647e64da89e6304
#
_entry.id   a6801ac1b12123108647e64da89e6304
#
_cell.length_a   1.000
_cell.length_b   1.000
_cell.length_c   1.000
_cell.angle_alpha   90.00
_cell.angle_beta   90.00
_cell.angle_gamma   90.00
#
_symmetry.space_group_name_H-M   'P 1'
#
loop_
_entity.id
_entity.type
_entity.pdbx_description
1 polymer ?
#
loop_
_entity_poly.entity_id
_entity_poly.type
_entity_poly.pdbx_seq_one_letter_code
_entity_poly.pdbx_strand_id
1 'polypeptide(L)'
;MGDVLRIIDRFKITGHGVIYTVKISKGANVRMGDLLSDLRGNRFEVSGIEMFRRKIPEGKTFEDMPLGLMLKQIDGVDPFGNILVKNLKEINFIFCNHPLYQRKVDEDYEDEYQEAGLHHSCALFSYEDMESGKLSLFGEEISGLTIYRGWMMKPEMYSDFYKLLEQKGIYLINTPEEYERYHTLPGWHDGFAEETAQSVWETEGNIENILLKAKQLNGPYIVKDYVKSRKHEWYDACFIKNISDIANTTRVIRNFVERQGDSLVGGIVLRKFMDLHQIGFHERSGMPISEEYRIFVYAGKILIMDNYWTEKEDVRLSDVEISWIECIAKKGDFDMYTVHFQLELSESEKRFLS
;
A
#
# COMPACT_ATOMS: atom_id res chain seq x y z
N MET A 1 -1.03 -2.52 -26.43
CA MET A 1 -0.89 -1.64 -25.26
C MET A 1 -2.29 -1.31 -24.77
N GLY A 2 -2.63 -1.60 -23.54
CA GLY A 2 -3.90 -1.14 -22.96
C GLY A 2 -3.71 0.26 -22.42
N ASP A 3 -4.54 1.20 -22.86
CA ASP A 3 -4.50 2.58 -22.35
C ASP A 3 -5.09 2.58 -20.93
N VAL A 4 -4.33 3.04 -19.94
CA VAL A 4 -4.76 3.12 -18.55
C VAL A 4 -5.21 4.55 -18.24
N LEU A 5 -6.39 4.68 -17.66
CA LEU A 5 -6.95 5.94 -17.19
C LEU A 5 -7.17 5.86 -15.69
N ARG A 6 -6.72 6.86 -14.95
CA ARG A 6 -6.94 6.93 -13.51
C ARG A 6 -7.96 8.00 -13.18
N ILE A 7 -9.06 7.62 -12.56
CA ILE A 7 -10.06 8.55 -12.04
C ILE A 7 -9.47 9.24 -10.83
N ILE A 8 -9.42 10.58 -10.85
CA ILE A 8 -8.90 11.41 -9.75
C ILE A 8 -10.01 12.19 -9.05
N ASP A 9 -11.19 12.29 -9.68
CA ASP A 9 -12.34 12.96 -9.07
C ASP A 9 -13.64 12.51 -9.77
N ARG A 10 -14.77 12.61 -9.06
CA ARG A 10 -16.12 12.30 -9.54
C ARG A 10 -17.07 13.37 -9.06
N PHE A 11 -17.79 14.02 -9.97
CA PHE A 11 -18.78 15.01 -9.59
C PHE A 11 -20.04 14.92 -10.47
N LYS A 12 -21.18 15.23 -9.87
CA LYS A 12 -22.46 15.19 -10.53
C LYS A 12 -22.87 16.56 -11.02
N ILE A 13 -23.17 16.69 -12.32
CA ILE A 13 -23.71 17.91 -12.91
C ILE A 13 -25.19 17.72 -13.20
N THR A 14 -26.03 18.65 -12.72
CA THR A 14 -27.48 18.60 -12.96
C THR A 14 -27.76 18.63 -14.46
N GLY A 15 -28.50 17.66 -14.96
CA GLY A 15 -28.84 17.47 -16.38
C GLY A 15 -27.77 16.77 -17.23
N HIS A 16 -26.57 16.54 -16.73
CA HIS A 16 -25.48 15.89 -17.48
C HIS A 16 -25.00 14.55 -16.88
N GLY A 17 -25.40 14.22 -15.66
CA GLY A 17 -24.98 12.98 -15.00
C GLY A 17 -23.66 13.13 -14.22
N VAL A 18 -22.94 12.02 -14.08
CA VAL A 18 -21.62 11.98 -13.40
C VAL A 18 -20.52 12.23 -14.41
N ILE A 19 -19.61 13.15 -14.07
CA ILE A 19 -18.37 13.39 -14.80
C ILE A 19 -17.21 12.82 -13.99
N TYR A 20 -16.39 12.02 -14.65
CA TYR A 20 -15.18 11.42 -14.11
C TYR A 20 -13.97 12.21 -14.59
N THR A 21 -13.28 12.88 -13.68
CA THR A 21 -12.01 13.51 -13.99
C THR A 21 -10.92 12.45 -14.01
N VAL A 22 -10.26 12.28 -15.15
CA VAL A 22 -9.25 11.23 -15.33
C VAL A 22 -7.90 11.80 -15.70
N LYS A 23 -6.83 11.17 -15.22
CA LYS A 23 -5.49 11.25 -15.80
C LYS A 23 -5.32 10.08 -16.76
N ILE A 24 -4.71 10.34 -17.90
CA ILE A 24 -4.47 9.34 -18.96
C ILE A 24 -2.99 8.96 -18.91
N SER A 25 -2.68 7.68 -19.07
CA SER A 25 -1.32 7.20 -19.22
C SER A 25 -0.64 7.80 -20.44
N LYS A 26 0.68 7.98 -20.37
CA LYS A 26 1.47 8.61 -21.46
C LYS A 26 1.30 7.86 -22.78
N GLY A 27 0.97 8.57 -23.83
CA GLY A 27 0.75 8.01 -25.17
C GLY A 27 -0.61 7.31 -25.35
N ALA A 28 -1.45 7.24 -24.31
CA ALA A 28 -2.82 6.76 -24.44
C ALA A 28 -3.72 7.82 -25.10
N ASN A 29 -4.75 7.34 -25.79
CA ASN A 29 -5.71 8.20 -26.49
C ASN A 29 -7.14 7.75 -26.19
N VAL A 30 -7.96 8.70 -25.76
CA VAL A 30 -9.39 8.47 -25.48
C VAL A 30 -10.24 9.29 -26.42
N ARG A 31 -11.23 8.64 -27.02
CA ARG A 31 -12.17 9.23 -27.98
C ARG A 31 -13.60 8.93 -27.58
N MET A 32 -14.52 9.74 -28.08
CA MET A 32 -15.96 9.45 -28.05
C MET A 32 -16.23 8.08 -28.67
N GLY A 33 -17.05 7.27 -27.99
CA GLY A 33 -17.38 5.91 -28.40
C GLY A 33 -16.36 4.84 -27.99
N ASP A 34 -15.22 5.20 -27.39
CA ASP A 34 -14.28 4.22 -26.84
C ASP A 34 -14.93 3.40 -25.72
N LEU A 35 -14.63 2.10 -25.69
CA LEU A 35 -15.02 1.19 -24.63
C LEU A 35 -13.91 1.08 -23.60
N LEU A 36 -14.26 1.38 -22.36
CA LEU A 36 -13.42 1.24 -21.19
C LEU A 36 -13.95 0.14 -20.28
N SER A 37 -13.10 -0.52 -19.53
CA SER A 37 -13.47 -1.47 -18.51
C SER A 37 -12.81 -1.12 -17.18
N ASP A 38 -13.51 -1.33 -16.07
CA ASP A 38 -12.87 -1.37 -14.76
C ASP A 38 -12.20 -2.74 -14.51
N LEU A 39 -11.51 -2.89 -13.39
CA LEU A 39 -10.79 -4.13 -13.07
C LEU A 39 -11.72 -5.32 -12.70
N ARG A 40 -13.03 -5.11 -12.62
CA ARG A 40 -14.04 -6.16 -12.50
C ARG A 40 -14.64 -6.59 -13.85
N GLY A 41 -14.23 -5.90 -14.92
CA GLY A 41 -14.73 -6.16 -16.25
C GLY A 41 -16.05 -5.43 -16.56
N ASN A 42 -16.57 -4.55 -15.67
CA ASN A 42 -17.72 -3.71 -16.01
C ASN A 42 -17.32 -2.74 -17.12
N ARG A 43 -18.21 -2.55 -18.10
CA ARG A 43 -17.91 -1.82 -19.34
C ARG A 43 -18.63 -0.49 -19.41
N PHE A 44 -17.92 0.49 -19.99
CA PHE A 44 -18.36 1.87 -20.11
C PHE A 44 -18.05 2.38 -21.50
N GLU A 45 -19.00 3.08 -22.12
CA GLU A 45 -18.79 3.80 -23.36
C GLU A 45 -18.50 5.27 -23.06
N VAL A 46 -17.45 5.83 -23.63
CA VAL A 46 -17.15 7.27 -23.53
C VAL A 46 -18.19 8.05 -24.32
N SER A 47 -19.17 8.62 -23.65
CA SER A 47 -20.29 9.37 -24.25
C SER A 47 -20.03 10.86 -24.35
N GLY A 48 -19.03 11.39 -23.66
CA GLY A 48 -18.63 12.78 -23.71
C GLY A 48 -17.21 12.99 -23.18
N ILE A 49 -16.51 13.97 -23.73
CA ILE A 49 -15.20 14.40 -23.28
C ILE A 49 -15.25 15.90 -23.05
N GLU A 50 -14.95 16.33 -21.84
CA GLU A 50 -14.83 17.73 -21.48
C GLU A 50 -13.37 18.09 -21.17
N MET A 51 -12.88 19.11 -21.82
CA MET A 51 -11.61 19.73 -21.51
C MET A 51 -11.89 20.97 -20.67
N PHE A 52 -11.47 20.94 -19.41
CA PHE A 52 -11.56 22.14 -18.57
C PHE A 52 -10.77 23.28 -19.20
N ARG A 53 -11.40 24.44 -19.42
CA ARG A 53 -10.79 25.65 -20.00
C ARG A 53 -9.74 26.24 -19.02
N ARG A 54 -8.64 25.57 -18.85
CA ARG A 54 -7.47 26.08 -18.10
C ARG A 54 -6.35 26.35 -19.07
N LYS A 55 -5.66 27.50 -18.90
CA LYS A 55 -4.37 27.73 -19.58
C LYS A 55 -3.43 26.60 -19.18
N ILE A 56 -2.80 25.97 -20.15
CA ILE A 56 -1.77 24.96 -19.91
C ILE A 56 -0.66 25.66 -19.13
N PRO A 57 -0.29 25.19 -17.91
CA PRO A 57 0.83 25.75 -17.18
C PRO A 57 2.12 25.64 -17.98
N GLU A 58 3.03 26.60 -17.81
CA GLU A 58 4.33 26.59 -18.49
C GLU A 58 5.09 25.29 -18.21
N GLY A 59 5.52 24.59 -19.26
CA GLY A 59 6.22 23.30 -19.16
C GLY A 59 5.33 22.04 -19.10
N LYS A 60 3.98 22.17 -19.19
CA LYS A 60 3.07 21.03 -19.30
C LYS A 60 2.47 20.89 -20.69
N THR A 61 2.20 19.64 -21.09
CA THR A 61 1.51 19.31 -22.36
C THR A 61 0.03 19.01 -22.11
N PHE A 62 -0.78 18.86 -23.18
CA PHE A 62 -2.17 18.40 -23.06
C PHE A 62 -2.27 16.99 -22.46
N GLU A 63 -1.27 16.16 -22.63
CA GLU A 63 -1.19 14.80 -22.09
C GLU A 63 -1.06 14.79 -20.56
N ASP A 64 -0.57 15.89 -19.96
CA ASP A 64 -0.45 16.04 -18.50
C ASP A 64 -1.72 16.61 -17.83
N MET A 65 -2.74 16.95 -18.63
CA MET A 65 -3.96 17.59 -18.13
C MET A 65 -5.06 16.57 -17.86
N PRO A 66 -5.76 16.67 -16.72
CA PRO A 66 -6.95 15.86 -16.49
C PRO A 66 -8.05 16.15 -17.49
N LEU A 67 -8.73 15.10 -17.97
CA LEU A 67 -9.92 15.19 -18.80
C LEU A 67 -11.17 14.85 -18.00
N GLY A 68 -12.28 15.51 -18.28
CA GLY A 68 -13.60 15.10 -17.81
C GLY A 68 -14.22 14.11 -18.80
N LEU A 69 -14.57 12.92 -18.32
CA LEU A 69 -15.27 11.92 -19.12
C LEU A 69 -16.70 11.74 -18.63
N MET A 70 -17.64 11.76 -19.55
CA MET A 70 -18.99 11.23 -19.34
C MET A 70 -19.00 9.78 -19.82
N LEU A 71 -19.37 8.88 -18.91
CA LEU A 71 -19.41 7.45 -19.16
C LEU A 71 -20.86 6.96 -19.21
N LYS A 72 -21.21 6.29 -20.29
CA LYS A 72 -22.46 5.55 -20.39
C LYS A 72 -22.20 4.12 -19.89
N GLN A 73 -22.87 3.75 -18.83
CA GLN A 73 -22.81 2.41 -18.25
C GLN A 73 -23.41 1.39 -19.22
N ILE A 74 -22.66 0.36 -19.59
CA ILE A 74 -23.17 -0.74 -20.43
C ILE A 74 -23.76 -1.81 -19.52
N ASP A 75 -23.11 -2.12 -18.42
CA ASP A 75 -23.52 -3.16 -17.48
C ASP A 75 -24.38 -2.61 -16.31
N GLY A 76 -24.80 -1.34 -16.37
CA GLY A 76 -25.74 -0.73 -15.43
C GLY A 76 -25.18 -0.38 -14.06
N VAL A 77 -23.85 -0.35 -13.92
CA VAL A 77 -23.13 -0.08 -12.67
C VAL A 77 -22.13 1.06 -12.83
N ASP A 78 -21.81 1.75 -11.75
CA ASP A 78 -20.73 2.74 -11.74
C ASP A 78 -19.35 2.06 -11.77
N PRO A 79 -18.30 2.76 -12.26
CA PRO A 79 -16.93 2.25 -12.23
C PRO A 79 -16.49 1.83 -10.82
N PHE A 80 -16.00 0.61 -10.72
CA PHE A 80 -15.42 0.05 -9.51
C PHE A 80 -13.95 0.44 -9.40
N GLY A 81 -13.57 1.05 -8.27
CA GLY A 81 -12.24 1.59 -8.08
C GLY A 81 -11.98 2.85 -8.91
N ASN A 82 -10.72 3.20 -9.05
CA ASN A 82 -10.28 4.41 -9.73
C ASN A 82 -9.52 4.15 -11.04
N ILE A 83 -9.46 2.90 -11.50
CA ILE A 83 -8.75 2.52 -12.72
C ILE A 83 -9.75 2.10 -13.79
N LEU A 84 -9.62 2.73 -14.96
CA LEU A 84 -10.29 2.32 -16.19
C LEU A 84 -9.23 1.96 -17.23
N VAL A 85 -9.47 0.90 -17.98
CA VAL A 85 -8.55 0.42 -19.01
C VAL A 85 -9.28 0.28 -20.34
N LYS A 86 -8.67 0.82 -21.39
CA LYS A 86 -9.11 0.58 -22.75
C LYS A 86 -8.44 -0.70 -23.26
N ASN A 87 -9.25 -1.68 -23.63
CA ASN A 87 -8.79 -2.99 -24.05
C ASN A 87 -7.97 -3.71 -22.95
N LEU A 88 -8.60 -3.87 -21.77
CA LEU A 88 -8.00 -4.70 -20.71
C LEU A 88 -7.78 -6.11 -21.23
N LYS A 89 -6.53 -6.44 -21.51
CA LYS A 89 -6.14 -7.79 -21.94
C LYS A 89 -5.72 -8.62 -20.73
N GLU A 90 -4.78 -8.10 -19.96
CA GLU A 90 -4.19 -8.79 -18.81
C GLU A 90 -3.65 -7.76 -17.81
N ILE A 91 -3.63 -8.14 -16.54
CA ILE A 91 -2.88 -7.46 -15.50
C ILE A 91 -1.53 -8.17 -15.41
N ASN A 92 -0.44 -7.42 -15.42
CA ASN A 92 0.89 -7.99 -15.27
C ASN A 92 1.35 -7.92 -13.82
N PHE A 93 2.40 -8.69 -13.51
CA PHE A 93 3.09 -8.60 -12.23
C PHE A 93 4.56 -8.26 -12.44
N ILE A 94 5.13 -7.54 -11.48
CA ILE A 94 6.56 -7.27 -11.44
C ILE A 94 7.09 -7.56 -10.03
N PHE A 95 8.13 -8.42 -9.95
CA PHE A 95 8.70 -8.90 -8.70
C PHE A 95 10.17 -8.50 -8.58
N CYS A 96 10.68 -8.48 -7.34
CA CYS A 96 12.12 -8.40 -7.11
C CYS A 96 12.82 -9.66 -7.60
N ASN A 97 13.97 -9.51 -8.24
CA ASN A 97 14.83 -10.64 -8.52
C ASN A 97 15.62 -11.08 -7.28
N HIS A 98 16.12 -12.30 -7.31
CA HIS A 98 17.06 -12.81 -6.32
C HIS A 98 18.38 -12.01 -6.38
N PRO A 99 18.96 -11.57 -5.24
CA PRO A 99 20.15 -10.72 -5.20
C PRO A 99 21.36 -11.29 -5.98
N LEU A 100 21.55 -12.61 -5.95
CA LEU A 100 22.66 -13.28 -6.63
C LEU A 100 22.33 -13.81 -8.02
N TYR A 101 21.05 -13.95 -8.38
CA TYR A 101 20.60 -14.58 -9.63
C TYR A 101 19.56 -13.73 -10.34
N GLN A 102 20.02 -12.86 -11.22
CA GLN A 102 19.19 -11.84 -11.89
C GLN A 102 17.92 -12.34 -12.60
N ARG A 103 17.89 -13.61 -12.99
CA ARG A 103 16.74 -14.21 -13.69
C ARG A 103 15.90 -15.14 -12.80
N LYS A 104 16.19 -15.18 -11.53
CA LYS A 104 15.36 -15.82 -10.51
C LYS A 104 14.60 -14.76 -9.74
N VAL A 105 13.37 -15.05 -9.35
CA VAL A 105 12.63 -14.27 -8.37
C VAL A 105 13.28 -14.43 -6.98
N ASP A 106 13.11 -13.46 -6.11
CA ASP A 106 13.50 -13.56 -4.70
C ASP A 106 12.76 -14.71 -4.02
N GLU A 107 13.44 -15.44 -3.13
CA GLU A 107 12.92 -16.67 -2.51
C GLU A 107 11.63 -16.42 -1.70
N ASP A 108 11.48 -15.25 -1.11
CA ASP A 108 10.28 -14.85 -0.35
C ASP A 108 9.02 -14.70 -1.23
N TYR A 109 9.19 -14.63 -2.56
CA TYR A 109 8.11 -14.44 -3.53
C TYR A 109 8.01 -15.58 -4.55
N GLU A 110 8.73 -16.70 -4.38
CA GLU A 110 8.80 -17.76 -5.39
C GLU A 110 7.43 -18.38 -5.66
N ASP A 111 6.69 -18.75 -4.63
CA ASP A 111 5.37 -19.39 -4.76
C ASP A 111 4.37 -18.43 -5.42
N GLU A 112 4.38 -17.16 -5.02
CA GLU A 112 3.51 -16.14 -5.59
C GLU A 112 3.85 -15.85 -7.06
N TYR A 113 5.14 -15.82 -7.41
CA TYR A 113 5.60 -15.65 -8.78
C TYR A 113 5.18 -16.83 -9.67
N GLN A 114 5.29 -18.05 -9.19
CA GLN A 114 4.88 -19.25 -9.93
C GLN A 114 3.37 -19.27 -10.16
N GLU A 115 2.57 -18.97 -9.13
CA GLU A 115 1.11 -18.93 -9.24
C GLU A 115 0.64 -17.80 -10.17
N ALA A 116 1.21 -16.60 -10.03
CA ALA A 116 0.91 -15.49 -10.93
C ALA A 116 1.25 -15.83 -12.40
N GLY A 117 2.38 -16.50 -12.63
CA GLY A 117 2.84 -16.90 -13.96
C GLY A 117 1.96 -17.92 -14.67
N LEU A 118 1.04 -18.61 -13.97
CA LEU A 118 0.06 -19.50 -14.61
C LEU A 118 -1.01 -18.72 -15.42
N HIS A 119 -1.27 -17.47 -15.07
CA HIS A 119 -2.39 -16.71 -15.60
C HIS A 119 -2.03 -15.32 -16.10
N HIS A 120 -0.84 -14.82 -15.76
CA HIS A 120 -0.42 -13.44 -15.99
C HIS A 120 1.03 -13.39 -16.46
N SER A 121 1.39 -12.35 -17.21
CA SER A 121 2.80 -12.10 -17.53
C SER A 121 3.53 -11.53 -16.33
N CYS A 122 4.71 -12.09 -16.03
CA CYS A 122 5.51 -11.75 -14.86
C CYS A 122 6.92 -11.31 -15.28
N ALA A 123 7.30 -10.10 -14.86
CA ALA A 123 8.65 -9.59 -15.02
C ALA A 123 9.39 -9.53 -13.68
N LEU A 124 10.71 -9.50 -13.76
CA LEU A 124 11.58 -9.28 -12.62
C LEU A 124 12.34 -7.95 -12.79
N PHE A 125 12.67 -7.31 -11.68
CA PHE A 125 13.57 -6.15 -11.68
C PHE A 125 14.63 -6.30 -10.60
N SER A 126 15.79 -5.65 -10.80
CA SER A 126 16.86 -5.63 -9.79
C SER A 126 16.58 -4.55 -8.76
N TYR A 127 16.35 -4.98 -7.51
CA TYR A 127 16.18 -4.05 -6.39
C TYR A 127 17.46 -3.26 -6.10
N GLU A 128 18.63 -3.91 -6.17
CA GLU A 128 19.94 -3.26 -5.97
C GLU A 128 20.24 -2.19 -7.03
N ASP A 129 19.94 -2.50 -8.30
CA ASP A 129 20.07 -1.50 -9.37
C ASP A 129 19.13 -0.32 -9.11
N MET A 130 17.92 -0.58 -8.62
CA MET A 130 16.94 0.46 -8.33
C MET A 130 17.36 1.34 -7.16
N GLU A 131 18.03 0.82 -6.13
CA GLU A 131 18.66 1.61 -5.07
C GLU A 131 19.70 2.60 -5.62
N SER A 132 20.31 2.25 -6.75
CA SER A 132 21.26 3.11 -7.49
C SER A 132 20.57 4.01 -8.52
N GLY A 133 19.22 4.06 -8.56
CA GLY A 133 18.43 4.84 -9.51
C GLY A 133 18.38 4.28 -10.93
N LYS A 134 18.72 3.01 -11.12
CA LYS A 134 18.73 2.34 -12.42
C LYS A 134 17.67 1.24 -12.49
N LEU A 135 16.82 1.27 -13.52
CA LEU A 135 15.84 0.22 -13.78
C LEU A 135 16.42 -0.87 -14.69
N SER A 136 16.66 -2.05 -14.12
CA SER A 136 17.03 -3.26 -14.87
C SER A 136 15.89 -4.27 -14.79
N LEU A 137 15.34 -4.66 -15.94
CA LEU A 137 14.22 -5.60 -16.07
C LEU A 137 14.70 -6.92 -16.64
N PHE A 138 14.12 -8.03 -16.17
CA PHE A 138 14.41 -9.41 -16.59
C PHE A 138 13.09 -10.19 -16.73
N GLY A 139 13.16 -11.37 -17.34
CA GLY A 139 11.99 -12.22 -17.53
C GLY A 139 11.17 -11.84 -18.75
N GLU A 140 9.86 -11.82 -18.61
CA GLU A 140 8.94 -11.50 -19.71
C GLU A 140 8.88 -10.00 -19.99
N GLU A 141 8.64 -9.63 -21.25
CA GLU A 141 8.32 -8.27 -21.62
C GLU A 141 6.87 -7.95 -21.22
N ILE A 142 6.68 -7.04 -20.29
CA ILE A 142 5.37 -6.60 -19.82
C ILE A 142 5.08 -5.16 -20.25
N SER A 143 3.81 -4.83 -20.40
CA SER A 143 3.34 -3.47 -20.65
C SER A 143 1.89 -3.30 -20.19
N GLY A 144 1.48 -2.07 -19.87
CA GLY A 144 0.15 -1.78 -19.36
C GLY A 144 0.05 -1.90 -17.84
N LEU A 145 -1.14 -2.21 -17.34
CA LEU A 145 -1.41 -2.25 -15.90
C LEU A 145 -0.64 -3.37 -15.22
N THR A 146 0.05 -3.03 -14.13
CA THR A 146 1.00 -3.93 -13.45
C THR A 146 0.87 -3.81 -11.94
N ILE A 147 0.90 -4.94 -11.26
CA ILE A 147 0.97 -5.03 -9.80
C ILE A 147 2.42 -5.27 -9.38
N TYR A 148 2.91 -4.43 -8.49
CA TYR A 148 4.20 -4.62 -7.84
C TYR A 148 4.08 -5.57 -6.66
N ARG A 149 4.91 -6.62 -6.67
CA ARG A 149 5.07 -7.57 -5.56
C ARG A 149 6.55 -7.73 -5.25
N GLY A 150 6.97 -7.25 -4.10
CA GLY A 150 8.39 -7.28 -3.76
C GLY A 150 8.68 -6.57 -2.44
N TRP A 151 9.95 -6.37 -2.16
CA TRP A 151 10.41 -5.74 -0.94
C TRP A 151 9.90 -4.30 -0.81
N MET A 152 9.64 -3.91 0.43
CA MET A 152 9.21 -2.55 0.74
C MET A 152 10.27 -1.53 0.33
N MET A 153 9.89 -0.57 -0.51
CA MET A 153 10.74 0.53 -0.94
C MET A 153 10.55 1.74 -0.04
N LYS A 154 11.58 2.60 0.07
CA LYS A 154 11.37 3.95 0.55
C LYS A 154 10.46 4.72 -0.44
N PRO A 155 9.61 5.66 0.04
CA PRO A 155 8.68 6.38 -0.84
C PRO A 155 9.35 7.04 -2.06
N GLU A 156 10.53 7.62 -1.87
CA GLU A 156 11.29 8.27 -2.95
C GLU A 156 11.73 7.25 -4.00
N MET A 157 12.23 6.09 -3.56
CA MET A 157 12.62 5.00 -4.46
C MET A 157 11.43 4.46 -5.23
N TYR A 158 10.27 4.29 -4.57
CA TYR A 158 9.05 3.87 -5.25
C TYR A 158 8.59 4.90 -6.30
N SER A 159 8.68 6.20 -5.98
CA SER A 159 8.36 7.28 -6.91
C SER A 159 9.25 7.24 -8.16
N ASP A 160 10.54 6.99 -8.00
CA ASP A 160 11.47 6.89 -9.12
C ASP A 160 11.26 5.60 -9.92
N PHE A 161 10.99 4.48 -9.24
CA PHE A 161 10.62 3.22 -9.87
C PHE A 161 9.35 3.37 -10.73
N TYR A 162 8.31 4.00 -10.18
CA TYR A 162 7.07 4.30 -10.89
C TYR A 162 7.32 5.10 -12.17
N LYS A 163 8.09 6.19 -12.10
CA LYS A 163 8.42 7.04 -13.26
C LYS A 163 9.22 6.29 -14.33
N LEU A 164 10.19 5.47 -13.91
CA LEU A 164 11.01 4.69 -14.83
C LEU A 164 10.21 3.60 -15.54
N LEU A 165 9.28 2.96 -14.84
CA LEU A 165 8.35 1.99 -15.43
C LEU A 165 7.37 2.67 -16.40
N GLU A 166 6.82 3.82 -16.03
CA GLU A 166 5.91 4.59 -16.89
C GLU A 166 6.56 4.98 -18.23
N GLN A 167 7.86 5.32 -18.22
CA GLN A 167 8.62 5.59 -19.45
C GLN A 167 8.70 4.37 -20.38
N LYS A 168 8.54 3.16 -19.84
CA LYS A 168 8.51 1.89 -20.59
C LYS A 168 7.10 1.41 -20.93
N GLY A 169 6.06 2.21 -20.60
CA GLY A 169 4.66 1.82 -20.80
C GLY A 169 4.13 0.82 -19.80
N ILE A 170 4.76 0.71 -18.64
CA ILE A 170 4.35 -0.14 -17.50
C ILE A 170 3.75 0.78 -16.43
N TYR A 171 2.49 0.56 -16.05
CA TYR A 171 1.73 1.43 -15.15
C TYR A 171 1.35 0.68 -13.89
N LEU A 172 1.98 1.04 -12.77
CA LEU A 172 1.67 0.40 -11.49
C LEU A 172 0.25 0.77 -11.02
N ILE A 173 -0.42 -0.19 -10.37
CA ILE A 173 -1.78 -0.01 -9.86
C ILE A 173 -1.85 1.09 -8.78
N ASN A 174 -0.85 1.20 -7.92
CA ASN A 174 -0.75 2.27 -6.93
C ASN A 174 0.14 3.40 -7.41
N THR A 175 -0.30 4.65 -7.18
CA THR A 175 0.54 5.83 -7.43
C THR A 175 1.59 5.99 -6.32
N PRO A 176 2.63 6.81 -6.53
CA PRO A 176 3.59 7.13 -5.47
C PRO A 176 2.93 7.74 -4.22
N GLU A 177 1.94 8.60 -4.40
CA GLU A 177 1.19 9.24 -3.32
C GLU A 177 0.37 8.22 -2.52
N GLU A 178 -0.27 7.27 -3.21
CA GLU A 178 -0.99 6.17 -2.57
C GLU A 178 -0.04 5.25 -1.82
N TYR A 179 1.07 4.88 -2.45
CA TYR A 179 2.10 4.05 -1.81
C TYR A 179 2.63 4.70 -0.54
N GLU A 180 3.11 5.95 -0.58
CA GLU A 180 3.64 6.68 0.58
C GLU A 180 2.59 6.76 1.69
N ARG A 181 1.35 7.14 1.34
CA ARG A 181 0.29 7.35 2.31
C ARG A 181 -0.07 6.08 3.08
N TYR A 182 -0.14 4.91 2.42
CA TYR A 182 -0.48 3.66 3.11
C TYR A 182 0.71 2.87 3.61
N HIS A 183 1.87 3.15 3.07
CA HIS A 183 3.10 2.52 3.51
C HIS A 183 3.64 3.14 4.80
N THR A 184 3.42 4.44 5.02
CA THR A 184 3.94 5.16 6.18
C THR A 184 2.85 5.40 7.23
N LEU A 185 3.15 5.10 8.50
CA LEU A 185 2.18 5.24 9.59
C LEU A 185 1.53 6.64 9.65
N PRO A 186 2.27 7.76 9.55
CA PRO A 186 1.63 9.09 9.56
C PRO A 186 0.63 9.33 8.43
N GLY A 187 0.82 8.66 7.31
CA GLY A 187 -0.02 8.84 6.13
C GLY A 187 -1.44 8.29 6.28
N TRP A 188 -1.61 7.20 7.02
CA TRP A 188 -2.91 6.53 7.19
C TRP A 188 -3.49 6.64 8.61
N HIS A 189 -2.67 6.87 9.64
CA HIS A 189 -3.06 6.78 11.04
C HIS A 189 -4.30 7.60 11.41
N ASP A 190 -4.36 8.86 10.99
CA ASP A 190 -5.46 9.75 11.38
C ASP A 190 -6.81 9.31 10.78
N GLY A 191 -6.79 8.68 9.60
CA GLY A 191 -7.99 8.10 8.99
C GLY A 191 -8.53 6.88 9.73
N PHE A 192 -7.70 6.24 10.56
CA PHE A 192 -8.02 4.99 11.28
C PHE A 192 -7.70 5.07 12.78
N ALA A 193 -7.67 6.29 13.34
CA ALA A 193 -7.25 6.51 14.73
C ALA A 193 -8.12 5.78 15.77
N GLU A 194 -9.40 5.53 15.45
CA GLU A 194 -10.33 4.80 16.32
C GLU A 194 -10.14 3.28 16.23
N GLU A 195 -9.60 2.79 15.13
CA GLU A 195 -9.43 1.36 14.85
C GLU A 195 -7.99 0.88 15.01
N THR A 196 -7.08 1.76 15.44
CA THR A 196 -5.66 1.44 15.52
C THR A 196 -5.06 1.81 16.88
N ALA A 197 -3.91 1.22 17.21
CA ALA A 197 -3.21 1.53 18.46
C ALA A 197 -2.71 2.99 18.48
N GLN A 198 -2.90 3.67 19.62
CA GLN A 198 -2.38 5.02 19.82
C GLN A 198 -0.92 5.10 19.42
N SER A 199 -0.60 6.09 18.62
CA SER A 199 0.77 6.31 18.15
C SER A 199 1.13 7.79 18.24
N VAL A 200 2.39 8.06 18.54
CA VAL A 200 2.98 9.40 18.44
C VAL A 200 4.28 9.27 17.66
N TRP A 201 4.58 10.27 16.85
CA TRP A 201 5.79 10.27 16.02
C TRP A 201 6.43 11.64 15.93
N GLU A 202 7.67 11.67 15.52
CA GLU A 202 8.39 12.85 15.13
C GLU A 202 8.96 12.68 13.71
N THR A 203 9.36 13.76 13.06
CA THR A 203 9.54 13.79 11.60
C THR A 203 10.99 13.75 11.12
N GLU A 204 11.98 13.78 12.01
CA GLU A 204 13.38 13.99 11.62
C GLU A 204 14.36 12.97 12.23
N GLY A 205 13.87 11.86 12.80
CA GLY A 205 14.73 10.94 13.55
C GLY A 205 15.28 11.54 14.86
N ASN A 206 14.70 12.64 15.34
CA ASN A 206 15.17 13.38 16.49
C ASN A 206 14.75 12.72 17.81
N ILE A 207 15.70 12.10 18.49
CA ILE A 207 15.46 11.36 19.75
C ILE A 207 14.93 12.29 20.86
N GLU A 208 15.38 13.53 20.95
CA GLU A 208 14.94 14.45 22.00
C GLU A 208 13.46 14.82 21.83
N ASN A 209 13.04 15.05 20.60
CA ASN A 209 11.64 15.36 20.28
C ASN A 209 10.70 14.20 20.61
N ILE A 210 11.06 12.97 20.27
CA ILE A 210 10.22 11.82 20.59
C ILE A 210 10.19 11.54 22.11
N LEU A 211 11.30 11.76 22.82
CA LEU A 211 11.34 11.65 24.29
C LEU A 211 10.47 12.70 24.99
N LEU A 212 10.33 13.90 24.42
CA LEU A 212 9.39 14.91 24.95
C LEU A 212 7.94 14.42 24.81
N LYS A 213 7.58 13.82 23.69
CA LYS A 213 6.26 13.21 23.49
C LYS A 213 6.05 12.01 24.42
N ALA A 214 7.07 11.18 24.62
CA ALA A 214 7.04 10.02 25.52
C ALA A 214 6.65 10.39 26.96
N LYS A 215 6.99 11.57 27.46
CA LYS A 215 6.64 12.01 28.83
C LYS A 215 5.14 12.11 29.10
N GLN A 216 4.33 12.18 28.06
CA GLN A 216 2.86 12.24 28.15
C GLN A 216 2.18 10.87 28.01
N LEU A 217 2.97 9.81 27.83
CA LEU A 217 2.50 8.45 27.59
C LEU A 217 2.66 7.60 28.84
N ASN A 218 1.84 6.53 28.94
CA ASN A 218 1.88 5.57 30.04
C ASN A 218 1.71 4.15 29.51
N GLY A 219 2.40 3.19 30.14
CA GLY A 219 2.30 1.77 29.83
C GLY A 219 3.36 1.30 28.83
N PRO A 220 3.13 0.15 28.18
CA PRO A 220 4.05 -0.42 27.23
C PRO A 220 3.90 0.17 25.82
N TYR A 221 5.03 0.34 25.13
CA TYR A 221 5.10 0.82 23.75
C TYR A 221 6.10 0.01 22.95
N ILE A 222 5.95 0.04 21.63
CA ILE A 222 7.01 -0.37 20.70
C ILE A 222 7.57 0.86 20.01
N VAL A 223 8.89 0.85 19.77
CA VAL A 223 9.55 1.81 18.91
C VAL A 223 9.67 1.24 17.49
N LYS A 224 9.38 2.06 16.50
CA LYS A 224 9.51 1.76 15.09
C LYS A 224 9.83 3.05 14.30
N ASP A 225 10.23 2.92 13.05
CA ASP A 225 10.14 4.02 12.10
C ASP A 225 8.72 4.10 11.50
N TYR A 226 8.52 4.89 10.47
CA TYR A 226 7.20 5.01 9.84
C TYR A 226 6.68 3.70 9.24
N VAL A 227 7.56 2.72 8.97
CA VAL A 227 7.23 1.45 8.29
C VAL A 227 7.55 0.24 9.16
N LYS A 228 8.78 0.14 9.67
CA LYS A 228 9.34 -1.09 10.27
C LYS A 228 9.68 -0.93 11.75
N SER A 229 9.63 -2.03 12.48
CA SER A 229 10.20 -2.17 13.83
C SER A 229 11.26 -3.27 13.84
N ARG A 230 12.09 -3.31 14.88
CA ARG A 230 13.13 -4.35 15.05
C ARG A 230 12.61 -5.49 15.93
N LYS A 231 11.55 -6.14 15.50
CA LYS A 231 10.86 -7.22 16.26
C LYS A 231 11.80 -8.36 16.70
N HIS A 232 12.87 -8.64 15.92
CA HIS A 232 13.87 -9.66 16.26
C HIS A 232 14.83 -9.22 17.37
N GLU A 233 14.84 -7.97 17.74
CA GLU A 233 15.62 -7.40 18.85
C GLU A 233 14.66 -6.86 19.91
N TRP A 234 13.67 -7.67 20.28
CA TRP A 234 12.47 -7.30 21.00
C TRP A 234 12.74 -6.42 22.24
N TYR A 235 13.54 -6.89 23.18
CA TYR A 235 13.79 -6.16 24.42
C TYR A 235 14.86 -5.08 24.31
N ASP A 236 15.64 -5.08 23.22
CA ASP A 236 16.81 -4.26 23.11
C ASP A 236 16.60 -3.02 22.22
N ALA A 237 15.82 -3.17 21.14
CA ALA A 237 15.60 -2.13 20.15
C ALA A 237 14.13 -2.05 19.63
N CYS A 238 13.17 -2.63 20.35
CA CYS A 238 11.76 -2.59 19.93
C CYS A 238 10.79 -2.33 21.08
N PHE A 239 10.76 -3.17 22.12
CA PHE A 239 9.76 -3.12 23.16
C PHE A 239 10.19 -2.31 24.39
N ILE A 240 9.34 -1.38 24.80
CA ILE A 240 9.48 -0.54 25.99
C ILE A 240 8.37 -0.91 26.95
N LYS A 241 8.72 -1.68 27.99
CA LYS A 241 7.76 -2.19 28.99
C LYS A 241 7.03 -1.07 29.74
N ASN A 242 7.74 0.00 30.06
CA ASN A 242 7.18 1.17 30.74
C ASN A 242 7.81 2.44 30.15
N ILE A 243 7.04 3.16 29.37
CA ILE A 243 7.48 4.39 28.70
C ILE A 243 7.89 5.48 29.69
N SER A 244 7.37 5.46 30.93
CA SER A 244 7.73 6.41 31.99
C SER A 244 9.11 6.15 32.58
N ASP A 245 9.71 4.99 32.37
CA ASP A 245 11.13 4.73 32.68
C ASP A 245 12.00 5.38 31.60
N ILE A 246 12.31 6.65 31.79
CA ILE A 246 13.03 7.46 30.80
C ILE A 246 14.41 6.88 30.46
N ALA A 247 15.11 6.30 31.42
CA ALA A 247 16.43 5.72 31.17
C ALA A 247 16.35 4.53 30.20
N ASN A 248 15.44 3.57 30.47
CA ASN A 248 15.23 2.43 29.59
C ASN A 248 14.63 2.86 28.24
N THR A 249 13.66 3.77 28.24
CA THR A 249 13.05 4.31 27.02
C THR A 249 14.10 4.94 26.12
N THR A 250 14.97 5.78 26.69
CA THR A 250 16.05 6.41 25.91
C THR A 250 17.00 5.36 25.34
N ARG A 251 17.35 4.33 26.12
CA ARG A 251 18.23 3.25 25.68
C ARG A 251 17.64 2.50 24.47
N VAL A 252 16.38 2.07 24.58
CA VAL A 252 15.72 1.30 23.51
C VAL A 252 15.58 2.14 22.24
N ILE A 253 15.18 3.41 22.36
CA ILE A 253 15.05 4.31 21.20
C ILE A 253 16.40 4.54 20.53
N ARG A 254 17.48 4.80 21.29
CA ARG A 254 18.83 4.97 20.73
C ARG A 254 19.30 3.72 20.00
N ASN A 255 19.17 2.56 20.64
CA ASN A 255 19.52 1.29 20.00
C ASN A 255 18.75 1.09 18.68
N PHE A 256 17.46 1.41 18.67
CA PHE A 256 16.64 1.34 17.47
C PHE A 256 17.22 2.23 16.36
N VAL A 257 17.43 3.51 16.64
CA VAL A 257 17.92 4.48 15.65
C VAL A 257 19.32 4.10 15.13
N GLU A 258 20.24 3.75 16.03
CA GLU A 258 21.61 3.35 15.66
C GLU A 258 21.61 2.11 14.75
N ARG A 259 20.79 1.11 15.07
CA ARG A 259 20.73 -0.14 14.29
C ARG A 259 19.91 0.00 13.01
N GLN A 260 18.99 0.94 12.95
CA GLN A 260 18.25 1.25 11.73
C GLN A 260 19.12 2.02 10.73
N GLY A 261 19.96 2.92 11.22
CA GLY A 261 20.92 3.66 10.40
C GLY A 261 20.28 4.26 9.14
N ASP A 262 20.92 4.06 7.99
CA ASP A 262 20.43 4.54 6.69
C ASP A 262 19.12 3.86 6.21
N SER A 263 18.71 2.75 6.87
CA SER A 263 17.44 2.08 6.56
C SER A 263 16.21 2.70 7.24
N LEU A 264 16.43 3.73 8.09
CA LEU A 264 15.35 4.45 8.75
C LEU A 264 14.46 5.16 7.71
N VAL A 265 13.15 4.93 7.79
CA VAL A 265 12.16 5.56 6.92
C VAL A 265 11.38 6.63 7.69
N GLY A 266 11.49 7.87 7.25
CA GLY A 266 10.85 9.02 7.92
C GLY A 266 11.43 9.27 9.30
N GLY A 267 10.58 9.26 10.34
CA GLY A 267 10.99 9.56 11.72
C GLY A 267 10.78 8.40 12.68
N ILE A 268 10.82 8.70 13.98
CA ILE A 268 10.64 7.73 15.06
C ILE A 268 9.19 7.72 15.51
N VAL A 269 8.62 6.54 15.66
CA VAL A 269 7.26 6.30 16.15
C VAL A 269 7.32 5.56 17.49
N LEU A 270 6.52 6.00 18.44
CA LEU A 270 6.14 5.23 19.61
C LEU A 270 4.67 4.81 19.45
N ARG A 271 4.44 3.51 19.30
CA ARG A 271 3.12 2.92 19.14
C ARG A 271 2.76 2.10 20.37
N LYS A 272 1.59 2.36 20.93
CA LYS A 272 1.12 1.64 22.13
C LYS A 272 1.11 0.14 21.87
N PHE A 273 1.74 -0.62 22.76
CA PHE A 273 1.68 -2.08 22.71
C PHE A 273 0.32 -2.53 23.21
N MET A 274 -0.37 -3.31 22.38
CA MET A 274 -1.69 -3.84 22.67
C MET A 274 -1.56 -5.25 23.25
N ASP A 275 -2.41 -5.57 24.20
CA ASP A 275 -2.52 -6.92 24.76
C ASP A 275 -3.43 -7.75 23.86
N LEU A 276 -2.82 -8.43 22.89
CA LEU A 276 -3.49 -9.18 21.83
C LEU A 276 -3.60 -10.65 22.21
N HIS A 277 -4.53 -11.38 21.56
CA HIS A 277 -4.65 -12.82 21.72
C HIS A 277 -3.34 -13.50 21.28
N GLN A 278 -2.58 -13.95 22.26
CA GLN A 278 -1.26 -14.54 22.06
C GLN A 278 -1.39 -16.03 21.72
N ILE A 279 -0.78 -16.45 20.60
CA ILE A 279 -0.74 -17.83 20.13
C ILE A 279 0.64 -18.49 20.34
N GLY A 280 1.66 -17.73 20.73
CA GLY A 280 3.00 -18.26 20.96
C GLY A 280 4.05 -17.17 21.18
N PHE A 281 5.30 -17.56 21.06
CA PHE A 281 6.47 -16.67 21.10
C PHE A 281 7.39 -16.96 19.93
N HIS A 282 7.98 -15.92 19.38
CA HIS A 282 9.02 -16.07 18.38
C HIS A 282 10.28 -16.63 19.00
N GLU A 283 10.76 -17.78 18.53
CA GLU A 283 11.82 -18.57 19.17
C GLU A 283 13.12 -17.80 19.43
N ARG A 284 13.52 -16.93 18.50
CA ARG A 284 14.80 -16.20 18.60
C ARG A 284 14.71 -14.92 19.41
N SER A 285 13.61 -14.17 19.31
CA SER A 285 13.51 -12.83 19.92
C SER A 285 12.70 -12.79 21.20
N GLY A 286 11.92 -13.85 21.49
CA GLY A 286 10.98 -13.86 22.60
C GLY A 286 9.80 -12.89 22.44
N MET A 287 9.59 -12.35 21.24
CA MET A 287 8.44 -11.51 20.91
C MET A 287 7.16 -12.35 21.01
N PRO A 288 6.10 -11.85 21.66
CA PRO A 288 4.80 -12.54 21.63
C PRO A 288 4.25 -12.54 20.21
N ILE A 289 3.81 -13.71 19.75
CA ILE A 289 3.10 -13.90 18.48
C ILE A 289 1.61 -13.86 18.80
N SER A 290 0.89 -12.95 18.14
CA SER A 290 -0.55 -12.82 18.26
C SER A 290 -1.27 -13.45 17.08
N GLU A 291 -2.55 -13.77 17.26
CA GLU A 291 -3.43 -14.16 16.17
C GLU A 291 -3.60 -12.95 15.24
N GLU A 292 -3.03 -13.04 14.03
CA GLU A 292 -2.94 -11.96 13.08
C GLU A 292 -3.33 -12.46 11.70
N TYR A 293 -4.17 -11.68 11.00
CA TYR A 293 -4.63 -11.94 9.66
C TYR A 293 -4.10 -10.88 8.70
N ARG A 294 -3.64 -11.31 7.53
CA ARG A 294 -3.27 -10.43 6.42
C ARG A 294 -4.43 -10.38 5.43
N ILE A 295 -4.87 -9.19 5.11
CA ILE A 295 -6.07 -8.95 4.30
C ILE A 295 -5.69 -8.04 3.13
N PHE A 296 -5.89 -8.53 1.91
CA PHE A 296 -5.71 -7.74 0.70
C PHE A 296 -7.04 -7.09 0.33
N VAL A 297 -7.00 -5.77 0.14
CA VAL A 297 -8.16 -4.96 -0.17
C VAL A 297 -7.96 -4.28 -1.52
N TYR A 298 -8.99 -4.30 -2.35
CA TYR A 298 -9.07 -3.50 -3.57
C TYR A 298 -10.37 -2.69 -3.60
N ALA A 299 -10.24 -1.37 -3.79
CA ALA A 299 -11.38 -0.43 -3.86
C ALA A 299 -12.42 -0.64 -2.74
N GLY A 300 -11.96 -0.79 -1.49
CA GLY A 300 -12.80 -0.97 -0.32
C GLY A 300 -13.45 -2.36 -0.19
N LYS A 301 -12.99 -3.35 -0.96
CA LYS A 301 -13.47 -4.74 -0.85
C LYS A 301 -12.33 -5.70 -0.56
N ILE A 302 -12.59 -6.64 0.32
CA ILE A 302 -11.68 -7.72 0.64
C ILE A 302 -11.55 -8.64 -0.58
N LEU A 303 -10.31 -8.90 -1.01
CA LEU A 303 -9.98 -9.88 -2.05
C LEU A 303 -9.59 -11.23 -1.45
N ILE A 304 -8.65 -11.20 -0.50
CA ILE A 304 -8.06 -12.38 0.13
C ILE A 304 -7.84 -12.07 1.60
N MET A 305 -8.07 -13.05 2.45
CA MET A 305 -7.69 -13.05 3.87
C MET A 305 -6.90 -14.32 4.17
N ASP A 306 -5.81 -14.18 4.89
CA ASP A 306 -4.96 -15.31 5.26
C ASP A 306 -4.35 -15.09 6.66
N ASN A 307 -3.98 -16.18 7.32
CA ASN A 307 -3.22 -16.12 8.56
C ASN A 307 -1.80 -15.61 8.31
N TYR A 308 -1.35 -14.68 9.15
CA TYR A 308 -0.02 -14.08 8.96
C TYR A 308 1.12 -14.99 9.45
N TRP A 309 0.89 -15.76 10.53
CA TRP A 309 1.93 -16.53 11.21
C TRP A 309 1.85 -18.04 10.97
N THR A 310 0.72 -18.55 10.49
CA THR A 310 0.48 -19.98 10.33
C THR A 310 -0.13 -20.27 8.96
N GLU A 311 0.66 -20.83 8.07
CA GLU A 311 0.23 -21.21 6.71
C GLU A 311 -0.76 -22.41 6.69
N LYS A 312 -1.04 -23.02 7.85
CA LYS A 312 -1.79 -24.29 7.92
C LYS A 312 -3.14 -24.19 8.61
N GLU A 313 -3.53 -23.04 9.10
CA GLU A 313 -4.79 -22.85 9.79
C GLU A 313 -5.78 -22.04 8.94
N ASP A 314 -7.01 -22.50 8.86
CA ASP A 314 -8.09 -21.75 8.20
C ASP A 314 -8.34 -20.42 8.92
N VAL A 315 -8.72 -19.40 8.17
CA VAL A 315 -9.18 -18.11 8.70
C VAL A 315 -10.42 -18.33 9.56
N ARG A 316 -10.34 -18.00 10.85
CA ARG A 316 -11.40 -18.24 11.86
C ARG A 316 -12.14 -16.96 12.23
N LEU A 317 -12.34 -16.06 11.30
CA LEU A 317 -13.07 -14.82 11.55
C LEU A 317 -14.58 -15.06 11.49
N SER A 318 -15.31 -14.52 12.46
CA SER A 318 -16.78 -14.52 12.46
C SER A 318 -17.35 -13.55 11.43
N ASP A 319 -18.60 -13.72 11.05
CA ASP A 319 -19.30 -12.80 10.15
C ASP A 319 -19.30 -11.34 10.65
N VAL A 320 -19.30 -11.15 11.98
CA VAL A 320 -19.24 -9.82 12.60
C VAL A 320 -17.87 -9.19 12.37
N GLU A 321 -16.79 -9.96 12.53
CA GLU A 321 -15.42 -9.52 12.28
C GLU A 321 -15.22 -9.19 10.81
N ILE A 322 -15.66 -10.05 9.92
CA ILE A 322 -15.60 -9.83 8.47
C ILE A 322 -16.36 -8.54 8.10
N SER A 323 -17.58 -8.36 8.62
CA SER A 323 -18.36 -7.15 8.36
C SER A 323 -17.68 -5.88 8.89
N TRP A 324 -17.01 -5.97 10.04
CA TRP A 324 -16.25 -4.86 10.60
C TRP A 324 -15.01 -4.54 9.73
N ILE A 325 -14.27 -5.56 9.30
CA ILE A 325 -13.12 -5.40 8.38
C ILE A 325 -13.57 -4.79 7.05
N GLU A 326 -14.73 -5.21 6.50
CA GLU A 326 -15.30 -4.59 5.30
C GLU A 326 -15.66 -3.12 5.51
N CYS A 327 -16.12 -2.75 6.70
CA CYS A 327 -16.38 -1.35 7.04
C CYS A 327 -15.09 -0.53 7.05
N ILE A 328 -14.02 -1.06 7.65
CA ILE A 328 -12.66 -0.48 7.65
C ILE A 328 -12.13 -0.36 6.21
N ALA A 329 -12.25 -1.43 5.44
CA ALA A 329 -11.81 -1.45 4.04
C ALA A 329 -12.48 -0.35 3.20
N LYS A 330 -13.73 -0.01 3.47
CA LYS A 330 -14.45 1.07 2.78
C LYS A 330 -14.02 2.47 3.20
N LYS A 331 -13.35 2.65 4.36
CA LYS A 331 -12.78 3.94 4.77
C LYS A 331 -11.52 4.29 3.95
N GLY A 332 -10.83 3.28 3.44
CA GLY A 332 -9.69 3.48 2.55
C GLY A 332 -10.16 4.00 1.18
N ASP A 333 -9.53 5.06 0.70
CA ASP A 333 -9.85 5.73 -0.56
C ASP A 333 -8.89 5.37 -1.70
N PHE A 334 -8.31 4.15 -1.65
CA PHE A 334 -7.29 3.66 -2.57
C PHE A 334 -7.70 2.43 -3.37
N ASP A 335 -6.95 2.24 -4.46
CA ASP A 335 -7.18 1.10 -5.32
C ASP A 335 -6.78 -0.20 -4.64
N MET A 336 -5.54 -0.36 -4.21
CA MET A 336 -5.06 -1.60 -3.58
C MET A 336 -4.19 -1.35 -2.35
N TYR A 337 -4.46 -2.06 -1.25
CA TYR A 337 -3.67 -2.02 -0.03
C TYR A 337 -3.84 -3.29 0.81
N THR A 338 -2.98 -3.45 1.81
CA THR A 338 -3.01 -4.58 2.74
C THR A 338 -3.37 -4.09 4.14
N VAL A 339 -4.25 -4.82 4.81
CA VAL A 339 -4.65 -4.61 6.19
C VAL A 339 -4.13 -5.78 7.03
N HIS A 340 -3.51 -5.49 8.15
CA HIS A 340 -3.21 -6.48 9.17
C HIS A 340 -4.22 -6.34 10.31
N PHE A 341 -5.01 -7.38 10.52
CA PHE A 341 -6.02 -7.44 11.55
C PHE A 341 -5.57 -8.36 12.68
N GLN A 342 -5.69 -7.90 13.93
CA GLN A 342 -5.33 -8.66 15.11
C GLN A 342 -6.47 -8.65 16.14
N LEU A 343 -6.64 -9.76 16.86
CA LEU A 343 -7.63 -9.90 17.91
C LEU A 343 -7.07 -9.47 19.27
N GLU A 344 -7.81 -8.63 19.99
CA GLU A 344 -7.52 -8.32 21.39
C GLU A 344 -8.03 -9.42 22.34
N LEU A 345 -7.43 -9.54 23.53
CA LEU A 345 -7.84 -10.49 24.57
C LEU A 345 -9.23 -10.23 25.14
N SER A 346 -9.73 -9.00 25.07
CA SER A 346 -11.09 -8.69 25.51
C SER A 346 -12.07 -8.97 24.38
N GLU A 347 -13.08 -9.80 24.62
CA GLU A 347 -14.13 -10.19 23.65
C GLU A 347 -14.91 -8.99 23.03
N SER A 348 -14.67 -7.76 23.48
CA SER A 348 -15.44 -6.59 23.08
C SER A 348 -14.69 -5.57 22.19
N GLU A 349 -13.36 -5.66 22.06
CA GLU A 349 -12.60 -4.66 21.31
C GLU A 349 -11.58 -5.28 20.36
N LYS A 350 -11.87 -5.18 19.08
CA LYS A 350 -10.96 -5.55 17.99
C LYS A 350 -10.32 -4.30 17.44
N ARG A 351 -9.03 -4.37 17.11
CA ARG A 351 -8.27 -3.23 16.64
C ARG A 351 -7.62 -3.53 15.30
N PHE A 352 -7.64 -2.54 14.46
CA PHE A 352 -6.92 -2.53 13.20
C PHE A 352 -5.44 -2.18 13.45
N LEU A 353 -4.53 -2.98 12.89
CA LEU A 353 -3.10 -2.69 12.89
C LEU A 353 -2.58 -2.79 11.46
N SER A 354 -1.98 -1.78 10.94
CA SER A 354 -1.29 -1.83 9.64
C SER A 354 0.21 -1.64 9.81
#